data_60b94c4ee0d58986d545cf2d6459cb28
#
_entry.id   60b94c4ee0d58986d545cf2d6459cb28
#
_cell.length_a   1.000
_cell.length_b   1.000
_cell.length_c   1.000
_cell.angle_alpha   90.00
_cell.angle_beta   90.00
_cell.angle_gamma   90.00
#
_symmetry.space_group_name_H-M   'P 1'
#
loop_
_entity.id
_entity.type
_entity.pdbx_description
1 polymer ?
#
loop_
_entity_poly.entity_id
_entity_poly.type
_entity_poly.pdbx_seq_one_letter_code
_entity_poly.pdbx_strand_id
1 'polypeptide(L)'
;TSGGGLDLLQKLPIPLLDINPFNRTINSLDPSGGVAILINDIPADANEVAVLDPKQIRYVEVVRKPGMRYGDQLAMAINIVLKQARNGISLGMNTTNSILLKRGNNNIFATYIRGKSQFSVNQDEDYQNYSRQESEELRQYLLPNNSWHKIEQQTLLTRTLSATHGTTVKYNFTQPNNFVF
;
A
#
# COMPACT_ATOMS: atom_id res chain seq x y z
N THR A 1 -6.64 13.42 18.87
CA THR A 1 -5.73 12.69 17.97
C THR A 1 -6.14 13.00 16.55
N SER A 2 -5.36 13.85 15.87
CA SER A 2 -5.55 14.12 14.44
C SER A 2 -5.11 12.86 13.69
N GLY A 3 -6.08 12.10 13.16
CA GLY A 3 -5.80 11.01 12.24
C GLY A 3 -5.10 11.54 10.99
N GLY A 4 -4.33 10.67 10.31
CA GLY A 4 -3.65 11.01 9.05
C GLY A 4 -4.63 11.16 7.87
N GLY A 5 -4.07 11.34 6.67
CA GLY A 5 -4.88 11.45 5.45
C GLY A 5 -5.76 10.24 5.17
N LEU A 6 -5.33 9.02 5.56
CA LEU A 6 -6.18 7.81 5.43
C LEU A 6 -7.43 7.86 6.30
N ASP A 7 -7.32 8.36 7.55
CA ASP A 7 -8.46 8.53 8.44
C ASP A 7 -9.45 9.57 7.89
N LEU A 8 -8.94 10.58 7.20
CA LEU A 8 -9.78 11.55 6.51
C LEU A 8 -10.50 10.90 5.33
N LEU A 9 -9.77 10.17 4.46
CA LEU A 9 -10.38 9.50 3.32
C LEU A 9 -11.44 8.49 3.74
N GLN A 10 -11.23 7.74 4.84
CA GLN A 10 -12.20 6.78 5.36
C GLN A 10 -13.52 7.44 5.79
N LYS A 11 -13.48 8.70 6.23
CA LYS A 11 -14.66 9.47 6.63
C LYS A 11 -15.42 10.08 5.46
N LEU A 12 -14.82 10.12 4.27
CA LEU A 12 -15.48 10.61 3.08
C LEU A 12 -16.45 9.56 2.52
N PRO A 13 -17.63 9.96 2.05
CA PRO A 13 -18.60 9.04 1.45
C PRO A 13 -18.18 8.66 0.01
N ILE A 14 -17.06 7.96 -0.14
CA ILE A 14 -16.58 7.47 -1.42
C ILE A 14 -17.12 6.04 -1.61
N PRO A 15 -18.09 5.83 -2.52
CA PRO A 15 -18.66 4.51 -2.72
C PRO A 15 -17.65 3.55 -3.36
N LEU A 16 -17.77 2.26 -3.02
CA LEU A 16 -16.95 1.17 -3.57
C LEU A 16 -15.45 1.32 -3.28
N LEU A 17 -15.12 1.96 -2.16
CA LEU A 17 -13.75 2.09 -1.69
C LEU A 17 -13.64 1.47 -0.28
N ASP A 18 -12.67 0.58 -0.12
CA ASP A 18 -12.27 0.01 1.17
C ASP A 18 -10.96 0.62 1.61
N ILE A 19 -10.98 1.30 2.75
CA ILE A 19 -9.82 1.95 3.34
C ILE A 19 -9.57 1.36 4.71
N ASN A 20 -8.40 0.77 4.90
CA ASN A 20 -7.95 0.29 6.19
C ASN A 20 -6.73 1.12 6.66
N PRO A 21 -6.93 2.10 7.56
CA PRO A 21 -5.83 2.93 8.06
C PRO A 21 -4.80 2.15 8.87
N PHE A 22 -5.22 1.06 9.52
CA PHE A 22 -4.32 0.23 10.32
C PHE A 22 -3.33 -0.54 9.46
N ASN A 23 -3.83 -1.20 8.40
CA ASN A 23 -3.00 -1.95 7.45
C ASN A 23 -2.45 -1.06 6.33
N ARG A 24 -2.88 0.22 6.27
CA ARG A 24 -2.54 1.17 5.22
C ARG A 24 -2.83 0.66 3.83
N THR A 25 -4.01 0.12 3.67
CA THR A 25 -4.49 -0.36 2.37
C THR A 25 -5.66 0.48 1.89
N ILE A 26 -5.69 0.71 0.59
CA ILE A 26 -6.79 1.35 -0.12
C ILE A 26 -7.12 0.44 -1.31
N ASN A 27 -8.31 -0.14 -1.30
CA ASN A 27 -8.73 -1.10 -2.30
C ASN A 27 -10.03 -0.64 -2.95
N SER A 28 -10.17 -0.91 -4.25
CA SER A 28 -11.45 -0.77 -4.93
C SER A 28 -12.31 -2.01 -4.64
N LEU A 29 -13.56 -1.79 -4.27
CA LEU A 29 -14.61 -2.82 -4.21
C LEU A 29 -15.37 -2.94 -5.54
N ASP A 30 -15.04 -2.09 -6.51
CA ASP A 30 -15.63 -2.13 -7.85
C ASP A 30 -14.95 -3.24 -8.67
N PRO A 31 -15.73 -4.22 -9.19
CA PRO A 31 -15.18 -5.32 -9.98
C PRO A 31 -14.59 -4.86 -11.33
N SER A 32 -14.84 -3.63 -11.75
CA SER A 32 -14.33 -3.08 -13.01
C SER A 32 -12.84 -2.72 -12.99
N GLY A 33 -12.20 -2.68 -11.80
CA GLY A 33 -10.78 -2.41 -11.75
C GLY A 33 -10.27 -1.92 -10.39
N GLY A 34 -8.98 -1.56 -10.37
CA GLY A 34 -8.29 -1.04 -9.20
C GLY A 34 -8.58 0.44 -8.92
N VAL A 35 -7.89 0.98 -7.90
CA VAL A 35 -7.90 2.41 -7.57
C VAL A 35 -6.50 2.99 -7.75
N ALA A 36 -6.41 4.12 -8.45
CA ALA A 36 -5.20 4.94 -8.46
C ALA A 36 -5.32 6.06 -7.43
N ILE A 37 -4.24 6.30 -6.70
CA ILE A 37 -4.17 7.36 -5.71
C ILE A 37 -3.13 8.35 -6.17
N LEU A 38 -3.48 9.64 -6.09
CA LEU A 38 -2.62 10.73 -6.48
C LEU A 38 -2.60 11.81 -5.40
N ILE A 39 -1.48 12.51 -5.29
CA ILE A 39 -1.33 13.72 -4.50
C ILE A 39 -0.88 14.82 -5.45
N ASN A 40 -1.71 15.86 -5.65
CA ASN A 40 -1.47 16.92 -6.62
C ASN A 40 -1.16 16.38 -8.03
N ASP A 41 -1.99 15.45 -8.54
CA ASP A 41 -1.83 14.75 -9.82
C ASP A 41 -0.60 13.82 -9.94
N ILE A 42 0.12 13.58 -8.86
CA ILE A 42 1.30 12.70 -8.81
C ILE A 42 0.90 11.37 -8.19
N PRO A 43 1.18 10.22 -8.84
CA PRO A 43 0.91 8.92 -8.26
C PRO A 43 1.57 8.74 -6.88
N ALA A 44 0.77 8.33 -5.91
CA ALA A 44 1.17 8.15 -4.53
C ALA A 44 0.71 6.79 -4.00
N ASP A 45 1.36 6.32 -2.95
CA ASP A 45 0.95 5.11 -2.24
C ASP A 45 0.18 5.41 -0.94
N ALA A 46 -0.38 4.37 -0.33
CA ALA A 46 -1.16 4.51 0.89
C ALA A 46 -0.32 5.01 2.09
N ASN A 47 1.00 4.75 2.11
CA ASN A 47 1.89 5.24 3.15
C ASN A 47 2.10 6.75 3.03
N GLU A 48 2.28 7.25 1.81
CA GLU A 48 2.39 8.68 1.52
C GLU A 48 1.11 9.40 1.96
N VAL A 49 -0.06 8.80 1.70
CA VAL A 49 -1.36 9.36 2.16
C VAL A 49 -1.52 9.31 3.67
N ALA A 50 -1.07 8.24 4.32
CA ALA A 50 -1.22 8.05 5.76
C ALA A 50 -0.57 9.18 6.58
N VAL A 51 0.55 9.73 6.09
CA VAL A 51 1.31 10.78 6.79
C VAL A 51 0.88 12.20 6.41
N LEU A 52 -0.03 12.37 5.46
CA LEU A 52 -0.57 13.68 5.14
C LEU A 52 -1.30 14.27 6.35
N ASP A 53 -0.98 15.51 6.69
CA ASP A 53 -1.80 16.28 7.64
C ASP A 53 -3.13 16.64 6.95
N PRO A 54 -4.28 16.21 7.48
CA PRO A 54 -5.59 16.55 6.96
C PRO A 54 -5.81 18.06 6.76
N LYS A 55 -5.16 18.89 7.58
CA LYS A 55 -5.25 20.35 7.48
C LYS A 55 -4.60 20.91 6.21
N GLN A 56 -3.68 20.17 5.61
CA GLN A 56 -3.03 20.56 4.35
C GLN A 56 -3.87 20.19 3.14
N ILE A 57 -4.87 19.31 3.28
CA ILE A 57 -5.74 18.89 2.19
C ILE A 57 -6.72 20.02 1.89
N ARG A 58 -6.78 20.43 0.63
CA ARG A 58 -7.73 21.43 0.13
C ARG A 58 -9.06 20.78 -0.26
N TYR A 59 -9.00 19.71 -1.06
CA TYR A 59 -10.12 18.88 -1.46
C TYR A 59 -9.61 17.53 -1.96
N VAL A 60 -10.52 16.59 -2.06
CA VAL A 60 -10.29 15.26 -2.66
C VAL A 60 -11.17 15.17 -3.89
N GLU A 61 -10.56 14.93 -5.04
CA GLU A 61 -11.24 14.69 -6.30
C GLU A 61 -11.35 13.19 -6.56
N VAL A 62 -12.54 12.72 -6.90
CA VAL A 62 -12.77 11.30 -7.21
C VAL A 62 -13.27 11.22 -8.65
N VAL A 63 -12.45 10.61 -9.50
CA VAL A 63 -12.78 10.38 -10.92
C VAL A 63 -13.10 8.91 -11.10
N ARG A 64 -14.33 8.61 -11.50
CA ARG A 64 -14.75 7.25 -11.85
C ARG A 64 -14.46 6.97 -13.30
N LYS A 65 -13.99 5.75 -13.59
CA LYS A 65 -13.60 5.32 -14.94
C LYS A 65 -12.62 6.32 -15.57
N PRO A 66 -11.45 6.51 -14.94
CA PRO A 66 -10.54 7.60 -15.30
C PRO A 66 -9.91 7.47 -16.70
N GLY A 67 -10.16 6.36 -17.40
CA GLY A 67 -9.64 6.10 -18.73
C GLY A 67 -8.13 5.94 -18.77
N MET A 68 -7.55 5.95 -19.96
CA MET A 68 -6.12 5.67 -20.19
C MET A 68 -5.16 6.68 -19.55
N ARG A 69 -5.64 7.86 -19.14
CA ARG A 69 -4.80 8.91 -18.51
C ARG A 69 -4.12 8.42 -17.22
N TYR A 70 -4.77 7.55 -16.48
CA TYR A 70 -4.29 7.09 -15.17
C TYR A 70 -3.86 5.62 -15.18
N GLY A 71 -3.94 4.95 -16.31
CA GLY A 71 -3.63 3.54 -16.51
C GLY A 71 -4.84 2.70 -16.89
N ASP A 72 -4.58 1.55 -17.50
CA ASP A 72 -5.61 0.60 -17.88
C ASP A 72 -6.16 -0.15 -16.65
N GLN A 73 -7.43 -0.53 -16.70
CA GLN A 73 -8.09 -1.34 -15.67
C GLN A 73 -8.28 -0.64 -14.30
N LEU A 74 -8.49 0.68 -14.30
CA LEU A 74 -8.83 1.41 -13.10
C LEU A 74 -10.34 1.70 -13.03
N ALA A 75 -10.96 1.34 -11.90
CA ALA A 75 -12.34 1.69 -11.58
C ALA A 75 -12.46 3.15 -11.16
N MET A 76 -11.46 3.66 -10.45
CA MET A 76 -11.44 5.05 -9.99
C MET A 76 -10.02 5.58 -9.81
N ALA A 77 -9.92 6.91 -9.85
CA ALA A 77 -8.73 7.65 -9.44
C ALA A 77 -9.12 8.66 -8.34
N ILE A 78 -8.33 8.70 -7.28
CA ILE A 78 -8.51 9.61 -6.13
C ILE A 78 -7.34 10.57 -6.12
N ASN A 79 -7.59 11.85 -6.39
CA ASN A 79 -6.57 12.88 -6.36
C ASN A 79 -6.74 13.76 -5.11
N ILE A 80 -5.76 13.74 -4.24
CA ILE A 80 -5.72 14.54 -3.01
C ILE A 80 -5.02 15.85 -3.33
N VAL A 81 -5.77 16.93 -3.43
CA VAL A 81 -5.21 18.26 -3.74
C VAL A 81 -4.89 19.00 -2.46
N LEU A 82 -3.62 19.37 -2.32
CA LEU A 82 -3.13 20.09 -1.15
C LEU A 82 -3.33 21.61 -1.28
N LYS A 83 -3.44 22.30 -0.14
CA LYS A 83 -3.61 23.77 -0.02
C LYS A 83 -2.37 24.54 -0.42
N GLN A 84 -1.65 24.35 -1.37
CA GLN A 84 -0.38 24.88 -1.80
C GLN A 84 0.80 23.96 -1.48
N ALA A 85 1.57 23.64 -2.50
CA ALA A 85 2.87 22.99 -2.29
C ALA A 85 3.77 23.97 -1.52
N ARG A 86 3.82 23.88 -0.19
CA ARG A 86 4.82 24.59 0.60
C ARG A 86 6.15 23.91 0.37
N ASN A 87 7.18 24.70 0.09
CA ASN A 87 8.55 24.22 0.16
C ASN A 87 8.76 23.55 1.52
N GLY A 88 9.29 22.35 1.55
CA GLY A 88 9.47 21.64 2.81
C GLY A 88 10.00 20.24 2.62
N ILE A 89 10.28 19.62 3.77
CA ILE A 89 10.70 18.23 3.89
C ILE A 89 9.64 17.50 4.70
N SER A 90 9.24 16.34 4.23
CA SER A 90 8.40 15.39 4.95
C SER A 90 9.19 14.10 5.16
N LEU A 91 9.20 13.61 6.39
CA LEU A 91 9.83 12.35 6.76
C LEU A 91 8.81 11.47 7.44
N GLY A 92 8.83 10.18 7.15
CA GLY A 92 7.99 9.22 7.82
C GLY A 92 8.67 7.86 7.93
N MET A 93 8.26 7.12 8.95
CA MET A 93 8.73 5.77 9.21
C MET A 93 7.58 4.89 9.65
N ASN A 94 7.58 3.69 9.13
CA ASN A 94 6.67 2.61 9.45
C ASN A 94 7.45 1.40 9.86
N THR A 95 7.15 0.83 11.00
CA THR A 95 7.76 -0.42 11.40
C THR A 95 6.72 -1.36 12.00
N THR A 96 6.69 -2.59 11.52
CA THR A 96 5.85 -3.65 12.06
C THR A 96 6.73 -4.87 12.26
N ASN A 97 7.07 -5.17 13.50
CA ASN A 97 7.99 -6.25 13.83
C ASN A 97 7.36 -7.22 14.83
N SER A 98 7.47 -8.52 14.55
CA SER A 98 7.06 -9.58 15.44
C SER A 98 8.29 -10.24 16.06
N ILE A 99 8.43 -10.12 17.38
CA ILE A 99 9.54 -10.70 18.12
C ILE A 99 9.45 -12.23 18.15
N LEU A 100 8.24 -12.76 18.31
CA LEU A 100 8.01 -14.20 18.40
C LEU A 100 8.19 -14.90 17.06
N LEU A 101 7.69 -14.31 15.99
CA LEU A 101 7.75 -14.89 14.65
C LEU A 101 9.00 -14.46 13.87
N LYS A 102 9.87 -13.62 14.45
CA LYS A 102 11.10 -13.12 13.83
C LYS A 102 10.87 -12.66 12.39
N ARG A 103 9.84 -11.88 12.20
CA ARG A 103 9.51 -11.24 10.92
C ARG A 103 9.21 -9.77 11.14
N GLY A 104 9.49 -8.96 10.15
CA GLY A 104 9.15 -7.56 10.19
C GLY A 104 9.07 -6.95 8.80
N ASN A 105 8.33 -5.86 8.75
CA ASN A 105 8.24 -4.95 7.62
C ASN A 105 8.57 -3.55 8.12
N ASN A 106 9.56 -2.93 7.50
CA ASN A 106 10.01 -1.59 7.82
C ASN A 106 9.98 -0.74 6.54
N ASN A 107 9.45 0.46 6.67
CA ASN A 107 9.39 1.43 5.58
C ASN A 107 9.84 2.79 6.11
N ILE A 108 10.76 3.44 5.42
CA ILE A 108 11.22 4.79 5.70
C ILE A 108 11.10 5.59 4.41
N PHE A 109 10.51 6.76 4.50
CA PHE A 109 10.40 7.63 3.33
C PHE A 109 10.73 9.08 3.66
N ALA A 110 11.24 9.78 2.65
CA ALA A 110 11.52 11.21 2.69
C ALA A 110 10.99 11.85 1.42
N THR A 111 10.33 12.99 1.55
CA THR A 111 9.89 13.81 0.43
C THR A 111 10.36 15.24 0.62
N TYR A 112 11.02 15.80 -0.40
CA TYR A 112 11.45 17.18 -0.46
C TYR A 112 10.71 17.90 -1.57
N ILE A 113 10.06 19.02 -1.24
CA ILE A 113 9.31 19.84 -2.18
C ILE A 113 9.95 21.24 -2.24
N ARG A 114 10.26 21.70 -3.44
CA ARG A 114 10.73 23.07 -3.69
C ARG A 114 10.09 23.63 -4.96
N GLY A 115 9.18 24.58 -4.81
CA GLY A 115 8.44 25.18 -5.91
C GLY A 115 7.62 24.11 -6.66
N LYS A 116 8.01 23.83 -7.90
CA LYS A 116 7.36 22.87 -8.81
C LYS A 116 8.01 21.50 -8.78
N SER A 117 9.09 21.32 -8.06
CA SER A 117 9.86 20.10 -8.00
C SER A 117 9.58 19.35 -6.71
N GLN A 118 9.33 18.05 -6.83
CA GLN A 118 9.22 17.12 -5.72
C GLN A 118 10.21 15.97 -5.93
N PHE A 119 11.00 15.70 -4.92
CA PHE A 119 11.90 14.56 -4.85
C PHE A 119 11.49 13.67 -3.68
N SER A 120 11.32 12.38 -3.93
CA SER A 120 10.93 11.40 -2.91
C SER A 120 11.85 10.20 -2.95
N VAL A 121 12.20 9.72 -1.76
CA VAL A 121 12.94 8.46 -1.57
C VAL A 121 12.13 7.60 -0.62
N ASN A 122 11.92 6.36 -0.98
CA ASN A 122 11.28 5.34 -0.18
C ASN A 122 12.20 4.13 -0.05
N GLN A 123 12.37 3.64 1.18
CA GLN A 123 13.14 2.46 1.52
C GLN A 123 12.24 1.47 2.21
N ASP A 124 12.08 0.28 1.60
CA ASP A 124 11.31 -0.82 2.14
C ASP A 124 12.24 -1.96 2.55
N GLU A 125 11.95 -2.58 3.67
CA GLU A 125 12.64 -3.75 4.17
C GLU A 125 11.63 -4.76 4.71
N ASP A 126 11.63 -5.94 4.13
CA ASP A 126 10.91 -7.10 4.63
C ASP A 126 11.89 -8.16 5.06
N TYR A 127 11.75 -8.67 6.26
CA TYR A 127 12.53 -9.81 6.71
C TYR A 127 11.66 -10.87 7.39
N GLN A 128 12.04 -12.13 7.20
CA GLN A 128 11.48 -13.26 7.92
C GLN A 128 12.56 -14.29 8.21
N ASN A 129 12.56 -14.80 9.42
CA ASN A 129 13.50 -15.82 9.88
C ASN A 129 12.77 -16.87 10.71
N TYR A 130 12.27 -17.89 10.04
CA TYR A 130 11.65 -19.02 10.69
C TYR A 130 12.71 -20.08 10.99
N SER A 131 12.91 -20.38 12.26
CA SER A 131 13.92 -21.35 12.68
C SER A 131 13.47 -22.80 12.48
N ARG A 132 12.16 -23.05 12.42
CA ARG A 132 11.58 -24.37 12.21
C ARG A 132 10.16 -24.21 11.71
N GLN A 133 9.84 -24.83 10.61
CA GLN A 133 8.48 -24.99 10.13
C GLN A 133 8.22 -26.47 9.92
N GLU A 134 7.20 -26.98 10.59
CA GLU A 134 6.77 -28.37 10.51
C GLU A 134 5.33 -28.37 9.97
N SER A 135 5.08 -29.18 8.98
CA SER A 135 3.75 -29.42 8.44
C SER A 135 3.50 -30.91 8.39
N GLU A 136 2.42 -31.32 9.00
CA GLU A 136 1.94 -32.71 8.99
C GLU A 136 0.62 -32.76 8.24
N GLU A 137 0.55 -33.58 7.20
CA GLU A 137 -0.65 -33.81 6.44
C GLU A 137 -1.06 -35.26 6.52
N LEU A 138 -2.26 -35.51 7.02
CA LEU A 138 -2.88 -36.82 7.10
C LEU A 138 -4.02 -36.92 6.11
N ARG A 139 -3.90 -37.79 5.11
CA ARG A 139 -4.96 -38.12 4.17
C ARG A 139 -5.46 -39.50 4.40
N GLN A 140 -6.78 -39.66 4.52
CA GLN A 140 -7.43 -40.96 4.69
C GLN A 140 -8.44 -41.18 3.56
N TYR A 141 -8.35 -42.30 2.91
CA TYR A 141 -9.25 -42.72 1.82
C TYR A 141 -9.92 -44.03 2.17
N LEU A 142 -11.26 -44.08 2.02
CA LEU A 142 -12.00 -45.32 2.10
C LEU A 142 -11.94 -46.02 0.73
N LEU A 143 -11.41 -47.21 0.69
CA LEU A 143 -11.32 -48.02 -0.53
C LEU A 143 -12.62 -48.78 -0.78
N PRO A 144 -12.90 -49.23 -2.03
CA PRO A 144 -14.12 -49.99 -2.35
C PRO A 144 -14.31 -51.27 -1.58
N ASN A 145 -13.23 -51.86 -1.03
CA ASN A 145 -13.25 -53.06 -0.19
C ASN A 145 -13.53 -52.73 1.29
N ASN A 146 -13.97 -51.53 1.61
CA ASN A 146 -14.26 -51.05 2.97
C ASN A 146 -13.03 -50.96 3.90
N SER A 147 -11.82 -50.99 3.35
CA SER A 147 -10.59 -50.71 4.10
C SER A 147 -10.15 -49.24 3.99
N TRP A 148 -9.48 -48.75 5.01
CA TRP A 148 -8.94 -47.39 5.02
C TRP A 148 -7.49 -47.40 4.52
N HIS A 149 -7.22 -46.53 3.54
CA HIS A 149 -5.85 -46.22 3.15
C HIS A 149 -5.45 -44.88 3.77
N LYS A 150 -4.39 -44.92 4.58
CA LYS A 150 -3.85 -43.75 5.29
C LYS A 150 -2.54 -43.34 4.63
N ILE A 151 -2.45 -42.09 4.24
CA ILE A 151 -1.21 -41.45 3.78
C ILE A 151 -0.87 -40.35 4.79
N GLU A 152 0.31 -40.48 5.39
CA GLU A 152 0.86 -39.51 6.32
C GLU A 152 2.09 -38.91 5.67
N GLN A 153 2.06 -37.56 5.49
CA GLN A 153 3.15 -36.83 4.92
C GLN A 153 3.61 -35.78 5.93
N GLN A 154 4.84 -35.91 6.39
CA GLN A 154 5.48 -34.94 7.26
C GLN A 154 6.50 -34.13 6.45
N THR A 155 6.37 -32.82 6.45
CA THR A 155 7.33 -31.91 5.83
C THR A 155 8.04 -31.13 6.92
N LEU A 156 9.34 -31.33 7.04
CA LEU A 156 10.19 -30.63 7.98
C LEU A 156 11.06 -29.63 7.24
N LEU A 157 10.78 -28.32 7.41
CA LEU A 157 11.64 -27.25 6.95
C LEU A 157 12.53 -26.77 8.09
N THR A 158 13.84 -26.92 7.92
CA THR A 158 14.80 -26.63 9.00
C THR A 158 14.97 -25.14 9.27
N ARG A 159 14.94 -24.30 8.24
CA ARG A 159 15.05 -22.83 8.38
C ARG A 159 14.65 -22.13 7.09
N THR A 160 13.86 -21.09 7.23
CA THR A 160 13.62 -20.13 6.13
C THR A 160 14.15 -18.77 6.57
N LEU A 161 15.12 -18.24 5.84
CA LEU A 161 15.64 -16.90 6.01
C LEU A 161 15.41 -16.15 4.70
N SER A 162 14.63 -15.09 4.77
CA SER A 162 14.42 -14.17 3.63
C SER A 162 14.55 -12.73 4.10
N ALA A 163 15.26 -11.93 3.33
CA ALA A 163 15.34 -10.50 3.50
C ALA A 163 15.22 -9.84 2.12
N THR A 164 14.30 -8.91 2.01
CA THR A 164 14.08 -8.14 0.78
C THR A 164 14.26 -6.66 1.10
N HIS A 165 15.07 -5.98 0.32
CA HIS A 165 15.29 -4.55 0.42
C HIS A 165 14.87 -3.90 -0.89
N GLY A 166 14.04 -2.88 -0.82
CA GLY A 166 13.60 -2.08 -1.95
C GLY A 166 13.91 -0.61 -1.74
N THR A 167 14.49 0.05 -2.74
CA THR A 167 14.69 1.50 -2.73
C THR A 167 14.00 2.10 -3.94
N THR A 168 13.07 3.01 -3.71
CA THR A 168 12.38 3.73 -4.77
C THR A 168 12.73 5.21 -4.69
N VAL A 169 13.18 5.77 -5.80
CA VAL A 169 13.45 7.20 -5.95
C VAL A 169 12.51 7.76 -7.00
N LYS A 170 11.77 8.81 -6.65
CA LYS A 170 10.84 9.50 -7.56
C LYS A 170 11.23 10.97 -7.67
N TYR A 171 11.23 11.49 -8.87
CA TYR A 171 11.30 12.92 -9.15
C TYR A 171 10.09 13.34 -9.96
N ASN A 172 9.38 14.34 -9.49
CA ASN A 172 8.20 14.88 -10.14
C ASN A 172 8.37 16.39 -10.37
N PHE A 173 8.00 16.84 -11.55
CA PHE A 173 7.97 18.26 -11.90
C PHE A 173 6.56 18.64 -12.34
N THR A 174 5.89 19.47 -11.57
CA THR A 174 4.53 19.91 -11.86
C THR A 174 4.57 21.18 -12.72
N GLN A 175 4.18 21.06 -13.98
CA GLN A 175 3.94 22.22 -14.84
C GLN A 175 2.50 22.70 -14.63
N PRO A 176 2.25 24.01 -14.33
CA PRO A 176 0.87 24.48 -14.29
C PRO A 176 0.28 24.33 -15.68
N ASN A 177 -0.78 23.55 -15.80
CA ASN A 177 -1.57 23.47 -17.04
C ASN A 177 -2.31 24.81 -17.25
N ASN A 178 -1.64 25.78 -17.82
CA ASN A 178 -2.26 26.95 -18.42
C ASN A 178 -2.58 26.64 -19.91
N PHE A 179 -3.36 25.61 -20.15
CA PHE A 179 -4.07 25.48 -21.42
C PHE A 179 -5.51 25.90 -21.18
N VAL A 180 -5.76 27.22 -21.32
CA VAL A 180 -7.09 27.74 -21.62
C VAL A 180 -7.20 27.62 -23.14
N PHE A 181 -8.01 26.72 -23.65
CA PHE A 181 -8.52 26.72 -25.00
C PHE A 181 -9.93 27.30 -24.99
#